data_f59cd5712ec0bf32b979e693d0a2bcdc
#
_entry.id   f59cd5712ec0bf32b979e693d0a2bcdc
#
_cell.length_a   1.000
_cell.length_b   1.000
_cell.length_c   1.000
_cell.angle_alpha   90.00
_cell.angle_beta   90.00
_cell.angle_gamma   90.00
#
_symmetry.space_group_name_H-M   'P 1'
#
loop_
_entity.id
_entity.type
_entity.pdbx_description
1 polymer ?
#
loop_
_entity_poly.entity_id
_entity_poly.type
_entity_poly.pdbx_seq_one_letter_code
_entity_poly.pdbx_strand_id
1 'polypeptide(L)'
;MAFKEDFQEFVDFLKTTDDPDEMKKAYRKILMTYHPDHAAEKDKELYNEYILLINKAYSAGRTKTKETEIKSDDGSAAQTYVFTKIGPDGKTYSYKCRNYLDYLYKVARNEYDIGHQILHFHNINYLDKKALDQNSLEVMQHYWNSIKCYKFLLKNCHDPVILSTCEFELKMVQDAVNVLARTIISSDDTGLMMV
;
A
#
# COMPACT_ATOMS: atom_id res chain seq x y z
N MET A 1 -4.31 0.13 28.17
CA MET A 1 -5.40 1.06 27.83
C MET A 1 -4.92 2.23 26.99
N ALA A 2 -3.75 2.79 27.24
CA ALA A 2 -3.22 3.94 26.49
C ALA A 2 -3.13 3.79 24.96
N PHE A 3 -2.65 2.64 24.43
CA PHE A 3 -2.46 2.51 22.98
C PHE A 3 -3.74 2.73 22.16
N LYS A 4 -4.87 2.18 22.58
CA LYS A 4 -6.12 2.27 21.82
C LYS A 4 -6.62 3.72 21.71
N GLU A 5 -6.46 4.50 22.77
CA GLU A 5 -6.84 5.92 22.82
C GLU A 5 -5.89 6.76 21.98
N ASP A 6 -4.57 6.59 22.17
CA ASP A 6 -3.54 7.32 21.42
C ASP A 6 -3.59 6.97 19.92
N PHE A 7 -3.86 5.71 19.59
CA PHE A 7 -4.00 5.28 18.21
C PHE A 7 -5.27 5.86 17.55
N GLN A 8 -6.38 5.92 18.28
CA GLN A 8 -7.60 6.56 17.77
C GLN A 8 -7.39 8.06 17.53
N GLU A 9 -6.75 8.75 18.47
CA GLU A 9 -6.40 10.17 18.32
C GLU A 9 -5.49 10.38 17.09
N PHE A 10 -4.50 9.53 16.91
CA PHE A 10 -3.63 9.56 15.73
C PHE A 10 -4.39 9.35 14.42
N VAL A 11 -5.30 8.37 14.35
CA VAL A 11 -6.13 8.09 13.16
C VAL A 11 -7.05 9.27 12.86
N ASP A 12 -7.65 9.88 13.88
CA ASP A 12 -8.55 11.02 13.69
C ASP A 12 -7.77 12.28 13.27
N PHE A 13 -6.57 12.48 13.80
CA PHE A 13 -5.66 13.52 13.32
C PHE A 13 -5.30 13.32 11.85
N LEU A 14 -4.95 12.11 11.42
CA LEU A 14 -4.67 11.80 10.01
C LEU A 14 -5.88 12.02 9.09
N LYS A 15 -7.11 11.96 9.61
CA LYS A 15 -8.31 12.26 8.84
C LYS A 15 -8.53 13.76 8.64
N THR A 16 -8.09 14.57 9.57
CA THR A 16 -8.38 16.02 9.62
C THR A 16 -7.26 16.87 9.08
N THR A 17 -6.00 16.40 9.14
CA THR A 17 -4.85 17.15 8.61
C THR A 17 -4.52 16.77 7.17
N ASP A 18 -4.17 17.79 6.39
CA ASP A 18 -3.67 17.66 5.02
C ASP A 18 -2.18 18.04 4.90
N ASP A 19 -1.55 18.47 5.99
CA ASP A 19 -0.16 18.86 6.02
C ASP A 19 0.76 17.62 6.16
N PRO A 20 1.58 17.30 5.13
CA PRO A 20 2.47 16.15 5.16
C PRO A 20 3.52 16.20 6.28
N ASP A 21 3.99 17.40 6.64
CA ASP A 21 5.01 17.56 7.67
C ASP A 21 4.39 17.36 9.07
N GLU A 22 3.18 17.80 9.29
CA GLU A 22 2.45 17.53 10.53
C GLU A 22 2.08 16.06 10.65
N MET A 23 1.62 15.42 9.57
CA MET A 23 1.38 13.97 9.54
C MET A 23 2.64 13.20 9.92
N LYS A 24 3.80 13.60 9.38
CA LYS A 24 5.10 12.97 9.67
C LYS A 24 5.54 13.19 11.11
N LYS A 25 5.27 14.36 11.70
CA LYS A 25 5.54 14.64 13.12
C LYS A 25 4.69 13.77 14.04
N ALA A 26 3.39 13.68 13.76
CA ALA A 26 2.47 12.83 14.53
C ALA A 26 2.86 11.35 14.44
N TYR A 27 3.20 10.87 13.24
CA TYR A 27 3.68 9.52 13.02
C TYR A 27 4.96 9.21 13.82
N ARG A 28 5.96 10.10 13.80
CA ARG A 28 7.18 9.92 14.60
C ARG A 28 6.89 9.90 16.09
N LYS A 29 6.00 10.76 16.56
CA LYS A 29 5.64 10.84 17.97
C LYS A 29 5.03 9.51 18.46
N ILE A 30 4.05 8.97 17.76
CA ILE A 30 3.41 7.71 18.15
C ILE A 30 4.35 6.51 18.01
N LEU A 31 5.21 6.48 16.96
CA LEU A 31 6.24 5.46 16.81
C LEU A 31 7.22 5.45 17.97
N MET A 32 7.70 6.61 18.41
CA MET A 32 8.63 6.69 19.56
C MET A 32 7.97 6.20 20.85
N THR A 33 6.67 6.46 21.04
CA THR A 33 5.95 6.02 22.23
C THR A 33 5.78 4.50 22.28
N TYR A 34 5.56 3.85 21.14
CA TYR A 34 5.25 2.43 21.03
C TYR A 34 6.34 1.62 20.31
N HIS A 35 7.60 2.11 20.33
CA HIS A 35 8.70 1.37 19.73
C HIS A 35 9.05 0.13 20.55
N PRO A 36 9.27 -1.04 19.92
CA PRO A 36 9.60 -2.29 20.63
C PRO A 36 10.83 -2.19 21.53
N ASP A 37 11.79 -1.29 21.23
CA ASP A 37 12.98 -1.08 22.04
C ASP A 37 12.67 -0.46 23.43
N HIS A 38 11.51 0.19 23.55
CA HIS A 38 11.04 0.74 24.83
C HIS A 38 10.16 -0.22 25.62
N ALA A 39 9.82 -1.38 25.02
CA ALA A 39 8.97 -2.37 25.65
C ALA A 39 9.77 -3.33 26.53
N ALA A 40 9.17 -3.85 27.60
CA ALA A 40 9.71 -5.00 28.31
C ALA A 40 9.74 -6.21 27.38
N GLU A 41 10.71 -7.13 27.57
CA GLU A 41 10.92 -8.27 26.69
C GLU A 41 9.64 -9.07 26.40
N LYS A 42 8.81 -9.28 27.40
CA LYS A 42 7.52 -9.98 27.32
C LYS A 42 6.46 -9.25 26.48
N ASP A 43 6.61 -7.95 26.26
CA ASP A 43 5.64 -7.10 25.58
C ASP A 43 6.10 -6.67 24.18
N LYS A 44 7.32 -7.07 23.76
CA LYS A 44 7.88 -6.69 22.45
C LYS A 44 7.03 -7.15 21.27
N GLU A 45 6.45 -8.33 21.36
CA GLU A 45 5.59 -8.87 20.30
C GLU A 45 4.33 -8.02 20.13
N LEU A 46 3.70 -7.60 21.22
CA LEU A 46 2.57 -6.70 21.24
C LEU A 46 2.92 -5.31 20.66
N TYR A 47 4.10 -4.78 20.97
CA TYR A 47 4.57 -3.50 20.43
C TYR A 47 4.88 -3.59 18.93
N ASN A 48 5.36 -4.74 18.44
CA ASN A 48 5.49 -4.97 17.00
C ASN A 48 4.12 -4.92 16.28
N GLU A 49 3.08 -5.49 16.88
CA GLU A 49 1.71 -5.38 16.33
C GLU A 49 1.24 -3.92 16.31
N TYR A 50 1.54 -3.14 17.35
CA TYR A 50 1.21 -1.70 17.38
C TYR A 50 1.90 -0.93 16.26
N ILE A 51 3.19 -1.21 16.00
CA ILE A 51 3.92 -0.60 14.89
C ILE A 51 3.27 -0.93 13.54
N LEU A 52 2.84 -2.17 13.32
CA LEU A 52 2.14 -2.56 12.09
C LEU A 52 0.84 -1.76 11.90
N LEU A 53 0.05 -1.58 12.96
CA LEU A 53 -1.17 -0.79 12.93
C LEU A 53 -0.91 0.70 12.64
N ILE A 54 0.11 1.28 13.30
CA ILE A 54 0.53 2.67 13.10
C ILE A 54 0.98 2.89 11.66
N ASN A 55 1.83 2.01 11.12
CA ASN A 55 2.32 2.08 9.74
C ASN A 55 1.17 1.99 8.73
N LYS A 56 0.22 1.07 8.96
CA LYS A 56 -0.97 0.91 8.13
C LYS A 56 -1.85 2.16 8.14
N ALA A 57 -2.09 2.74 9.31
CA ALA A 57 -2.87 3.97 9.44
C ALA A 57 -2.18 5.16 8.76
N TYR A 58 -0.86 5.32 8.94
CA TYR A 58 -0.09 6.38 8.32
C TYR A 58 -0.06 6.26 6.80
N SER A 59 0.15 5.06 6.27
CA SER A 59 0.10 4.80 4.83
C SER A 59 -1.29 5.13 4.25
N ALA A 60 -2.37 4.72 4.92
CA ALA A 60 -3.73 5.04 4.53
C ALA A 60 -4.02 6.56 4.60
N GLY A 61 -3.48 7.26 5.60
CA GLY A 61 -3.58 8.72 5.72
C GLY A 61 -2.86 9.45 4.57
N ARG A 62 -1.68 8.98 4.18
CA ARG A 62 -0.91 9.54 3.05
C ARG A 62 -1.54 9.29 1.69
N THR A 63 -2.29 8.21 1.53
CA THR A 63 -3.00 7.88 0.29
C THR A 63 -4.35 8.57 0.17
N LYS A 64 -4.74 9.41 1.16
CA LYS A 64 -5.88 10.29 0.99
C LYS A 64 -5.60 11.19 -0.21
N THR A 65 -6.33 10.91 -1.28
CA THR A 65 -6.39 11.78 -2.44
C THR A 65 -6.91 13.12 -1.94
N LYS A 66 -6.13 14.19 -2.05
CA LYS A 66 -6.67 15.52 -1.90
C LYS A 66 -7.69 15.69 -3.03
N GLU A 67 -8.96 15.56 -2.70
CA GLU A 67 -10.03 16.09 -3.52
C GLU A 67 -9.89 17.61 -3.47
N THR A 68 -9.11 18.15 -4.39
CA THR A 68 -9.01 19.60 -4.54
C THR A 68 -10.20 20.01 -5.38
N GLU A 69 -11.22 20.59 -4.76
CA GLU A 69 -12.28 21.30 -5.47
C GLU A 69 -11.64 22.45 -6.23
N ILE A 70 -11.43 22.26 -7.52
CA ILE A 70 -11.14 23.36 -8.44
C ILE A 70 -12.49 23.85 -8.89
N LYS A 71 -12.89 25.03 -8.39
CA LYS A 71 -14.05 25.73 -8.97
C LYS A 71 -13.72 26.02 -10.42
N SER A 72 -14.45 25.40 -11.32
CA SER A 72 -14.46 25.78 -12.71
C SER A 72 -15.17 27.14 -12.84
N ASP A 73 -14.75 27.98 -13.76
CA ASP A 73 -15.28 29.34 -14.00
C ASP A 73 -16.79 29.36 -14.38
N ASP A 74 -17.37 28.18 -14.65
CA ASP A 74 -18.78 27.98 -14.95
C ASP A 74 -19.65 27.60 -13.74
N GLY A 75 -19.10 27.61 -12.53
CA GLY A 75 -19.86 27.37 -11.29
C GLY A 75 -20.19 25.90 -11.00
N SER A 76 -19.76 24.94 -11.83
CA SER A 76 -19.86 23.52 -11.53
C SER A 76 -18.57 23.02 -10.88
N ALA A 77 -18.66 22.40 -9.70
CA ALA A 77 -17.53 21.77 -9.01
C ALA A 77 -17.13 20.48 -9.75
N ALA A 78 -16.12 20.59 -10.64
CA ALA A 78 -15.56 19.43 -11.30
C ALA A 78 -14.58 18.73 -10.34
N GLN A 79 -14.90 17.52 -9.91
CA GLN A 79 -14.04 16.70 -9.09
C GLN A 79 -12.74 16.39 -9.82
N THR A 80 -11.61 16.92 -9.33
CA THR A 80 -10.29 16.70 -9.92
C THR A 80 -9.57 15.58 -9.17
N TYR A 81 -9.25 14.52 -9.87
CA TYR A 81 -8.48 13.39 -9.33
C TYR A 81 -7.00 13.63 -9.56
N VAL A 82 -6.19 13.57 -8.50
CA VAL A 82 -4.74 13.71 -8.56
C VAL A 82 -4.11 12.44 -8.01
N PHE A 83 -3.37 11.74 -8.85
CA PHE A 83 -2.58 10.59 -8.46
C PHE A 83 -1.17 11.05 -8.07
N THR A 84 -0.69 10.61 -6.91
CA THR A 84 0.63 11.00 -6.39
C THR A 84 1.45 9.76 -6.09
N LYS A 85 2.70 9.73 -6.55
CA LYS A 85 3.67 8.67 -6.25
C LYS A 85 5.03 9.23 -5.89
N ILE A 86 5.81 8.46 -5.12
CA ILE A 86 7.21 8.75 -4.86
C ILE A 86 8.04 8.09 -5.96
N GLY A 87 8.89 8.88 -6.62
CA GLY A 87 9.82 8.37 -7.64
C GLY A 87 11.06 7.72 -7.05
N PRO A 88 11.87 7.05 -7.89
CA PRO A 88 13.13 6.41 -7.46
C PRO A 88 14.15 7.40 -6.85
N ASP A 89 14.03 8.67 -7.19
CA ASP A 89 14.83 9.79 -6.67
C ASP A 89 14.32 10.32 -5.32
N GLY A 90 13.31 9.70 -4.73
CA GLY A 90 12.69 10.11 -3.48
C GLY A 90 11.77 11.32 -3.60
N LYS A 91 11.59 11.88 -4.80
CA LYS A 91 10.68 13.01 -5.03
C LYS A 91 9.25 12.57 -5.21
N THR A 92 8.34 13.45 -4.81
CA THR A 92 6.91 13.25 -5.00
C THR A 92 6.47 13.80 -6.35
N TYR A 93 5.86 12.95 -7.16
CA TYR A 93 5.29 13.27 -8.47
C TYR A 93 3.78 13.23 -8.40
N SER A 94 3.12 14.29 -8.84
CA SER A 94 1.66 14.40 -8.87
C SER A 94 1.17 14.47 -10.32
N TYR A 95 0.17 13.66 -10.64
CA TYR A 95 -0.39 13.54 -11.98
C TYR A 95 -1.88 13.86 -11.95
N LYS A 96 -2.29 14.85 -12.72
CA LYS A 96 -3.71 15.15 -12.93
C LYS A 96 -4.37 14.02 -13.72
N CYS A 97 -5.44 13.46 -13.19
CA CYS A 97 -6.19 12.39 -13.84
C CYS A 97 -7.43 12.96 -14.51
N ARG A 98 -7.79 12.42 -15.68
CA ARG A 98 -8.94 12.87 -16.45
C ARG A 98 -10.27 12.62 -15.75
N ASN A 99 -10.36 11.51 -15.04
CA ASN A 99 -11.51 11.09 -14.26
C ASN A 99 -11.11 10.05 -13.21
N TYR A 100 -12.07 9.55 -12.44
CA TYR A 100 -11.85 8.54 -11.40
C TYR A 100 -11.28 7.22 -11.94
N LEU A 101 -11.69 6.79 -13.13
CA LEU A 101 -11.16 5.54 -13.73
C LEU A 101 -9.69 5.67 -14.13
N ASP A 102 -9.28 6.83 -14.69
CA ASP A 102 -7.87 7.13 -14.98
C ASP A 102 -7.02 7.16 -13.69
N TYR A 103 -7.55 7.76 -12.62
CA TYR A 103 -6.94 7.71 -11.30
C TYR A 103 -6.78 6.26 -10.80
N LEU A 104 -7.84 5.48 -10.85
CA LEU A 104 -7.85 4.11 -10.36
C LEU A 104 -6.88 3.20 -11.15
N TYR A 105 -6.75 3.44 -12.46
CA TYR A 105 -5.77 2.76 -13.31
C TYR A 105 -4.32 3.04 -12.86
N LYS A 106 -4.01 4.31 -12.56
CA LYS A 106 -2.69 4.69 -12.04
C LYS A 106 -2.41 4.08 -10.67
N VAL A 107 -3.42 4.02 -9.80
CA VAL A 107 -3.33 3.33 -8.50
C VAL A 107 -3.04 1.86 -8.69
N ALA A 108 -3.80 1.17 -9.55
CA ALA A 108 -3.62 -0.27 -9.81
C ALA A 108 -2.20 -0.59 -10.25
N ARG A 109 -1.68 0.20 -11.19
CA ARG A 109 -0.33 0.03 -11.72
C ARG A 109 0.75 0.32 -10.69
N ASN A 110 0.58 1.38 -9.90
CA ASN A 110 1.52 1.72 -8.84
C ASN A 110 1.58 0.66 -7.73
N GLU A 111 0.44 0.09 -7.35
CA GLU A 111 0.39 -1.03 -6.40
C GLU A 111 1.17 -2.24 -6.93
N TYR A 112 1.01 -2.59 -8.21
CA TYR A 112 1.80 -3.65 -8.83
C TYR A 112 3.31 -3.32 -8.82
N ASP A 113 3.67 -2.09 -9.22
CA ASP A 113 5.07 -1.64 -9.27
C ASP A 113 5.72 -1.70 -7.88
N ILE A 114 5.01 -1.29 -6.81
CA ILE A 114 5.51 -1.36 -5.43
C ILE A 114 5.76 -2.81 -5.02
N GLY A 115 4.77 -3.70 -5.20
CA GLY A 115 4.95 -5.12 -4.90
C GLY A 115 6.11 -5.75 -5.66
N HIS A 116 6.24 -5.41 -6.94
CA HIS A 116 7.34 -5.89 -7.78
C HIS A 116 8.71 -5.36 -7.34
N GLN A 117 8.78 -4.08 -6.94
CA GLN A 117 10.00 -3.49 -6.40
C GLN A 117 10.43 -4.13 -5.09
N ILE A 118 9.50 -4.40 -4.17
CA ILE A 118 9.81 -5.09 -2.92
C ILE A 118 10.44 -6.46 -3.21
N LEU A 119 9.89 -7.22 -4.16
CA LEU A 119 10.47 -8.51 -4.58
C LEU A 119 11.89 -8.38 -5.15
N HIS A 120 12.17 -7.34 -5.93
CA HIS A 120 13.47 -7.16 -6.58
C HIS A 120 14.53 -6.54 -5.68
N PHE A 121 14.17 -5.50 -4.89
CA PHE A 121 15.14 -4.78 -4.08
C PHE A 121 15.60 -5.55 -2.84
N HIS A 122 14.74 -6.40 -2.28
CA HIS A 122 15.15 -7.18 -1.13
C HIS A 122 15.94 -8.43 -1.50
N ASN A 123 16.26 -8.62 -2.83
CA ASN A 123 16.93 -9.84 -3.29
C ASN A 123 16.35 -11.02 -2.50
N ILE A 124 14.99 -11.14 -2.54
CA ILE A 124 14.33 -12.16 -1.76
C ILE A 124 14.95 -13.45 -2.23
N ASN A 125 15.96 -13.87 -1.49
CA ASN A 125 16.54 -15.17 -1.67
C ASN A 125 15.41 -16.12 -1.33
N TYR A 126 14.75 -16.65 -2.36
CA TYR A 126 13.67 -17.63 -2.21
C TYR A 126 14.09 -18.86 -1.38
N LEU A 127 15.39 -18.96 -1.05
CA LEU A 127 15.98 -19.95 -0.15
C LEU A 127 16.00 -19.47 1.30
N ASP A 128 15.78 -18.18 1.58
CA ASP A 128 15.67 -17.64 2.94
C ASP A 128 14.18 -17.51 3.32
N LYS A 129 13.68 -18.56 3.98
CA LYS A 129 12.30 -18.64 4.45
C LYS A 129 11.89 -17.44 5.30
N LYS A 130 12.76 -16.95 6.18
CA LYS A 130 12.44 -15.83 7.08
C LYS A 130 12.27 -14.53 6.29
N ALA A 131 13.10 -14.27 5.29
CA ALA A 131 12.99 -13.12 4.42
C ALA A 131 11.73 -13.23 3.52
N LEU A 132 11.40 -14.43 3.04
CA LEU A 132 10.20 -14.73 2.29
C LEU A 132 8.94 -14.45 3.12
N ASP A 133 8.89 -14.96 4.37
CA ASP A 133 7.74 -14.79 5.26
C ASP A 133 7.49 -13.32 5.63
N GLN A 134 8.54 -12.54 5.85
CA GLN A 134 8.42 -11.12 6.23
C GLN A 134 7.93 -10.23 5.09
N ASN A 135 8.40 -10.46 3.88
CA ASN A 135 8.12 -9.57 2.75
C ASN A 135 6.96 -10.06 1.87
N SER A 136 6.67 -11.37 1.87
CA SER A 136 5.63 -11.94 1.01
C SER A 136 4.23 -11.41 1.33
N LEU A 137 3.92 -11.16 2.59
CA LEU A 137 2.63 -10.59 3.00
C LEU A 137 2.44 -9.17 2.47
N GLU A 138 3.47 -8.34 2.53
CA GLU A 138 3.42 -6.97 2.01
C GLU A 138 3.27 -6.97 0.49
N VAL A 139 4.07 -7.78 -0.20
CA VAL A 139 3.97 -7.96 -1.67
C VAL A 139 2.58 -8.45 -2.07
N MET A 140 2.05 -9.47 -1.40
CA MET A 140 0.72 -10.00 -1.65
C MET A 140 -0.36 -8.94 -1.43
N GLN A 141 -0.24 -8.10 -0.41
CA GLN A 141 -1.18 -7.01 -0.15
C GLN A 141 -1.22 -6.02 -1.32
N HIS A 142 -0.07 -5.62 -1.83
CA HIS A 142 0.03 -4.72 -2.99
C HIS A 142 -0.57 -5.37 -4.25
N TYR A 143 -0.26 -6.62 -4.53
CA TYR A 143 -0.84 -7.34 -5.67
C TYR A 143 -2.36 -7.48 -5.55
N TRP A 144 -2.89 -7.77 -4.36
CA TRP A 144 -4.33 -7.82 -4.14
C TRP A 144 -5.02 -6.47 -4.33
N ASN A 145 -4.40 -5.38 -3.89
CA ASN A 145 -4.91 -4.03 -4.12
C ASN A 145 -4.96 -3.73 -5.62
N SER A 146 -3.90 -4.05 -6.35
CA SER A 146 -3.83 -3.92 -7.81
C SER A 146 -4.95 -4.70 -8.50
N ILE A 147 -5.13 -5.99 -8.15
CA ILE A 147 -6.19 -6.86 -8.68
C ILE A 147 -7.59 -6.26 -8.43
N LYS A 148 -7.85 -5.75 -7.23
CA LYS A 148 -9.14 -5.12 -6.90
C LYS A 148 -9.43 -3.93 -7.81
N CYS A 149 -8.43 -3.08 -8.02
CA CYS A 149 -8.56 -1.90 -8.89
C CYS A 149 -8.80 -2.31 -10.34
N TYR A 150 -8.06 -3.27 -10.90
CA TYR A 150 -8.29 -3.75 -12.26
C TYR A 150 -9.66 -4.41 -12.45
N LYS A 151 -10.11 -5.23 -11.49
CA LYS A 151 -11.45 -5.82 -11.54
C LYS A 151 -12.56 -4.76 -11.53
N PHE A 152 -12.38 -3.69 -10.75
CA PHE A 152 -13.32 -2.57 -10.74
C PHE A 152 -13.32 -1.84 -12.09
N LEU A 153 -12.13 -1.58 -12.68
CA LEU A 153 -11.99 -0.96 -13.98
C LEU A 153 -12.66 -1.77 -15.08
N LEU A 154 -12.42 -3.07 -15.12
CA LEU A 154 -13.06 -3.97 -16.10
C LEU A 154 -14.58 -3.97 -16.02
N LYS A 155 -15.13 -3.75 -14.84
CA LYS A 155 -16.59 -3.68 -14.64
C LYS A 155 -17.21 -2.34 -15.03
N ASN A 156 -16.47 -1.23 -14.91
CA ASN A 156 -17.02 0.12 -14.97
C ASN A 156 -16.46 0.97 -16.13
N CYS A 157 -15.41 0.52 -16.81
CA CYS A 157 -14.85 1.19 -17.98
C CYS A 157 -15.50 0.64 -19.25
N HIS A 158 -15.76 1.53 -20.22
CA HIS A 158 -16.32 1.18 -21.51
C HIS A 158 -15.36 1.46 -22.69
N ASP A 159 -14.17 1.97 -22.40
CA ASP A 159 -13.12 2.20 -23.39
C ASP A 159 -12.43 0.88 -23.74
N PRO A 160 -12.54 0.37 -24.98
CA PRO A 160 -12.00 -0.94 -25.35
C PRO A 160 -10.46 -1.01 -25.24
N VAL A 161 -9.75 0.10 -25.44
CA VAL A 161 -8.28 0.16 -25.32
C VAL A 161 -7.88 0.01 -23.84
N ILE A 162 -8.56 0.73 -22.94
CA ILE A 162 -8.31 0.63 -21.49
C ILE A 162 -8.68 -0.76 -21.00
N LEU A 163 -9.80 -1.34 -21.45
CA LEU A 163 -10.24 -2.69 -21.06
C LEU A 163 -9.20 -3.74 -21.47
N SER A 164 -8.74 -3.72 -22.72
CA SER A 164 -7.72 -4.67 -23.19
C SER A 164 -6.41 -4.56 -22.38
N THR A 165 -5.99 -3.34 -22.05
CA THR A 165 -4.80 -3.12 -21.24
C THR A 165 -5.01 -3.63 -19.80
N CYS A 166 -6.18 -3.34 -19.20
CA CYS A 166 -6.51 -3.82 -17.84
C CYS A 166 -6.60 -5.34 -17.76
N GLU A 167 -7.14 -6.01 -18.79
CA GLU A 167 -7.18 -7.48 -18.87
C GLU A 167 -5.79 -8.08 -18.87
N PHE A 168 -4.88 -7.54 -19.70
CA PHE A 168 -3.50 -7.98 -19.79
C PHE A 168 -2.75 -7.76 -18.46
N GLU A 169 -2.85 -6.56 -17.89
CA GLU A 169 -2.16 -6.22 -16.64
C GLU A 169 -2.74 -7.02 -15.45
N LEU A 170 -4.05 -7.22 -15.39
CA LEU A 170 -4.68 -8.09 -14.39
C LEU A 170 -4.13 -9.51 -14.45
N LYS A 171 -3.98 -10.07 -15.66
CA LYS A 171 -3.39 -11.39 -15.83
C LYS A 171 -1.95 -11.44 -15.34
N MET A 172 -1.13 -10.44 -15.67
CA MET A 172 0.26 -10.36 -15.17
C MET A 172 0.32 -10.37 -13.64
N VAL A 173 -0.53 -9.58 -12.97
CA VAL A 173 -0.55 -9.54 -11.51
C VAL A 173 -1.02 -10.87 -10.93
N GLN A 174 -2.01 -11.53 -11.52
CA GLN A 174 -2.49 -12.84 -11.09
C GLN A 174 -1.40 -13.90 -11.24
N ASP A 175 -0.64 -13.88 -12.34
CA ASP A 175 0.47 -14.80 -12.55
C ASP A 175 1.59 -14.57 -11.53
N ALA A 176 1.89 -13.30 -11.19
CA ALA A 176 2.85 -12.96 -10.14
C ALA A 176 2.40 -13.50 -8.75
N VAL A 177 1.11 -13.35 -8.42
CA VAL A 177 0.53 -13.92 -7.19
C VAL A 177 0.67 -15.44 -7.17
N ASN A 178 0.36 -16.10 -8.28
CA ASN A 178 0.44 -17.57 -8.38
C ASN A 178 1.89 -18.06 -8.22
N VAL A 179 2.86 -17.37 -8.80
CA VAL A 179 4.28 -17.69 -8.65
C VAL A 179 4.71 -17.54 -7.19
N LEU A 180 4.39 -16.41 -6.57
CA LEU A 180 4.73 -16.16 -5.16
C LEU A 180 4.08 -17.19 -4.23
N ALA A 181 2.81 -17.50 -4.42
CA ALA A 181 2.10 -18.49 -3.62
C ALA A 181 2.73 -19.89 -3.73
N ARG A 182 3.10 -20.31 -4.93
CA ARG A 182 3.79 -21.61 -5.16
C ARG A 182 5.16 -21.64 -4.46
N THR A 183 5.89 -20.54 -4.50
CA THR A 183 7.21 -20.44 -3.85
C THR A 183 7.09 -20.57 -2.34
N ILE A 184 6.08 -19.94 -1.73
CA ILE A 184 5.81 -20.04 -0.29
C ILE A 184 5.47 -21.49 0.08
N ILE A 185 4.56 -22.15 -0.66
CA ILE A 185 4.15 -23.53 -0.39
C ILE A 185 5.34 -24.50 -0.53
N SER A 186 6.14 -24.36 -1.59
CA SER A 186 7.29 -25.24 -1.81
C SER A 186 8.40 -25.08 -0.74
N SER A 187 8.50 -23.92 -0.10
CA SER A 187 9.43 -23.69 1.01
C SER A 187 8.98 -24.38 2.30
N ASP A 188 7.68 -24.61 2.47
CA ASP A 188 7.13 -25.34 3.62
C ASP A 188 7.34 -26.86 3.52
N ASP A 189 7.23 -27.43 2.31
CA ASP A 189 7.41 -28.88 2.08
C ASP A 189 8.87 -29.34 2.25
N THR A 190 9.85 -28.47 2.01
CA THR A 190 11.27 -28.82 2.23
C THR A 190 11.66 -28.94 3.70
N GLY A 191 10.85 -28.38 4.62
CA GLY A 191 11.03 -28.51 6.07
C GLY A 191 10.59 -29.87 6.65
N LEU A 192 9.77 -30.64 5.92
CA LEU A 192 9.22 -31.94 6.37
C LEU A 192 10.06 -33.16 5.96
N MET A 193 11.06 -32.98 5.07
CA MET A 193 11.92 -34.09 4.62
C MET A 193 13.25 -34.23 5.35
N MET A 194 13.49 -33.50 6.43
CA MET A 194 14.69 -33.62 7.26
C MET A 194 14.36 -34.01 8.72
N VAL A 195 13.54 -35.04 8.90
CA VAL A 195 13.41 -35.75 10.19
C VAL A 195 13.66 -37.23 10.00
#